data_488013b40d89eeae7edb454b875ddca5
#
_entry.id   488013b40d89eeae7edb454b875ddca5
#
_cell.length_a   1.000
_cell.length_b   1.000
_cell.length_c   1.000
_cell.angle_alpha   90.00
_cell.angle_beta   90.00
_cell.angle_gamma   90.00
#
_symmetry.space_group_name_H-M   'P 1'
#
loop_
_entity.id
_entity.type
_entity.pdbx_description
1 polymer ?
#
loop_
_entity_poly.entity_id
_entity_poly.type
_entity_poly.pdbx_seq_one_letter_code
_entity_poly.pdbx_strand_id
1 'polypeptide(L)'
;MRLPFLPLIALASLVAFSVTAEERMDAESFERYTTGQTLRFSAEGVPYGMEQYLPGRRVLWAFLGDQCQEGIWYERDELICFVYDDNPVEQCWSFYRGENGLRAVFEGGDGPGTELYEVERSSDPLSCSAPEVGV
;
A
#
# COMPACT_ATOMS: atom_id res chain seq x y z
N MET A 1 4.11 5.03 -73.36
CA MET A 1 4.57 5.68 -72.15
C MET A 1 3.98 4.95 -70.96
N ARG A 2 4.79 4.13 -70.25
CA ARG A 2 4.33 3.40 -69.06
C ARG A 2 4.84 4.18 -67.83
N LEU A 3 3.90 4.71 -67.03
CA LEU A 3 4.25 5.33 -65.72
C LEU A 3 4.61 4.22 -64.72
N PRO A 4 5.67 4.37 -63.96
CA PRO A 4 5.99 3.46 -62.88
C PRO A 4 5.12 3.76 -61.64
N PHE A 5 4.38 2.77 -61.17
CA PHE A 5 3.73 2.79 -59.87
C PHE A 5 4.80 2.71 -58.76
N LEU A 6 4.96 3.79 -58.00
CA LEU A 6 5.71 3.75 -56.77
C LEU A 6 4.83 3.16 -55.64
N PRO A 7 5.28 2.12 -54.91
CA PRO A 7 4.56 1.67 -53.75
C PRO A 7 4.73 2.64 -52.59
N LEU A 8 3.63 3.14 -52.07
CA LEU A 8 3.60 3.95 -50.84
C LEU A 8 3.82 3.02 -49.63
N ILE A 9 5.01 3.04 -49.08
CA ILE A 9 5.34 2.31 -47.84
C ILE A 9 4.76 3.13 -46.68
N ALA A 10 3.64 2.67 -46.13
CA ALA A 10 3.07 3.20 -44.91
C ALA A 10 3.93 2.74 -43.71
N LEU A 11 4.67 3.68 -43.14
CA LEU A 11 5.43 3.45 -41.89
C LEU A 11 4.44 3.43 -40.72
N ALA A 12 4.07 2.24 -40.25
CA ALA A 12 3.27 2.09 -39.03
C ALA A 12 4.16 2.37 -37.82
N SER A 13 3.97 3.53 -37.20
CA SER A 13 4.63 3.88 -35.94
C SER A 13 4.01 3.07 -34.80
N LEU A 14 4.73 2.07 -34.29
CA LEU A 14 4.37 1.38 -33.07
C LEU A 14 4.63 2.32 -31.89
N VAL A 15 3.57 2.84 -31.31
CA VAL A 15 3.64 3.55 -30.02
C VAL A 15 3.77 2.50 -28.93
N ALA A 16 4.98 2.32 -28.41
CA ALA A 16 5.22 1.47 -27.24
C ALA A 16 4.69 2.20 -26.00
N PHE A 17 3.59 1.72 -25.43
CA PHE A 17 3.14 2.13 -24.11
C PHE A 17 4.06 1.45 -23.10
N SER A 18 4.90 2.25 -22.40
CA SER A 18 5.67 1.78 -21.27
C SER A 18 4.70 1.56 -20.11
N VAL A 19 4.34 0.32 -19.85
CA VAL A 19 3.65 -0.05 -18.61
C VAL A 19 4.73 -0.03 -17.52
N THR A 20 4.69 0.97 -16.64
CA THR A 20 5.52 0.98 -15.43
C THR A 20 5.04 -0.13 -14.53
N ALA A 21 5.88 -1.16 -14.34
CA ALA A 21 5.61 -2.23 -13.41
C ALA A 21 5.64 -1.68 -11.97
N GLU A 22 4.75 -2.17 -11.11
CA GLU A 22 4.80 -1.89 -9.67
C GLU A 22 6.13 -2.36 -9.08
N GLU A 23 6.75 -1.50 -8.27
CA GLU A 23 7.99 -1.80 -7.58
C GLU A 23 7.71 -2.37 -6.19
N ARG A 24 8.22 -3.57 -5.90
CA ARG A 24 8.19 -4.14 -4.56
C ARG A 24 9.09 -3.34 -3.63
N MET A 25 8.56 -2.99 -2.47
CA MET A 25 9.27 -2.18 -1.49
C MET A 25 10.04 -3.07 -0.50
N ASP A 26 11.29 -2.69 -0.26
CA ASP A 26 12.03 -3.15 0.89
C ASP A 26 11.69 -2.31 2.13
N ALA A 27 12.19 -2.71 3.29
CA ALA A 27 11.92 -2.03 4.56
C ALA A 27 12.37 -0.56 4.55
N GLU A 28 13.51 -0.27 3.94
CA GLU A 28 14.05 1.09 3.91
C GLU A 28 13.20 2.01 3.04
N SER A 29 12.82 1.57 1.86
CA SER A 29 11.94 2.34 0.96
C SER A 29 10.53 2.50 1.54
N PHE A 30 10.02 1.47 2.20
CA PHE A 30 8.74 1.52 2.92
C PHE A 30 8.79 2.54 4.06
N GLU A 31 9.83 2.53 4.87
CA GLU A 31 10.02 3.48 5.97
C GLU A 31 10.08 4.93 5.47
N ARG A 32 10.85 5.20 4.41
CA ARG A 32 10.91 6.54 3.81
C ARG A 32 9.56 7.02 3.27
N TYR A 33 8.79 6.11 2.70
CA TYR A 33 7.48 6.44 2.12
C TYR A 33 6.42 6.72 3.19
N THR A 34 6.42 5.95 4.28
CA THR A 34 5.31 5.92 5.26
C THR A 34 5.53 6.79 6.48
N THR A 35 6.77 6.95 6.97
CA THR A 35 7.03 7.68 8.23
C THR A 35 6.52 9.11 8.18
N GLY A 36 5.72 9.48 9.17
CA GLY A 36 5.07 10.79 9.28
C GLY A 36 3.78 10.91 8.47
N GLN A 37 3.30 9.83 7.88
CA GLN A 37 2.08 9.82 7.08
C GLN A 37 0.99 8.98 7.75
N THR A 38 -0.25 9.37 7.49
CA THR A 38 -1.45 8.55 7.76
C THR A 38 -2.03 8.11 6.43
N LEU A 39 -2.13 6.81 6.24
CA LEU A 39 -2.65 6.21 5.02
C LEU A 39 -4.03 5.60 5.27
N ARG A 40 -4.96 5.87 4.37
CA ARG A 40 -6.25 5.18 4.33
C ARG A 40 -6.19 4.08 3.31
N PHE A 41 -6.66 2.90 3.69
CA PHE A 41 -6.71 1.71 2.83
C PHE A 41 -8.13 1.30 2.52
N SER A 42 -8.32 0.76 1.33
CA SER A 42 -9.53 0.07 0.90
C SER A 42 -9.24 -1.37 0.51
N ALA A 43 -10.23 -2.23 0.65
CA ALA A 43 -10.25 -3.60 0.15
C ALA A 43 -11.43 -3.74 -0.81
N GLU A 44 -11.18 -4.22 -2.04
CA GLU A 44 -12.22 -4.40 -3.06
C GLU A 44 -13.11 -3.16 -3.27
N GLY A 45 -12.51 -1.96 -3.21
CA GLY A 45 -13.22 -0.69 -3.35
C GLY A 45 -14.02 -0.23 -2.14
N VAL A 46 -13.97 -0.97 -1.02
CA VAL A 46 -14.66 -0.64 0.23
C VAL A 46 -13.64 -0.12 1.25
N PRO A 47 -13.94 0.97 1.97
CA PRO A 47 -13.07 1.46 3.03
C PRO A 47 -12.75 0.36 4.05
N TYR A 48 -11.46 0.20 4.40
CA TYR A 48 -10.99 -0.85 5.29
C TYR A 48 -10.48 -0.33 6.62
N GLY A 49 -9.53 0.60 6.60
CA GLY A 49 -8.95 1.19 7.81
C GLY A 49 -7.90 2.24 7.49
N MET A 50 -7.30 2.75 8.56
CA MET A 50 -6.26 3.78 8.49
C MET A 50 -5.07 3.39 9.36
N GLU A 51 -3.87 3.71 8.86
CA GLU A 51 -2.62 3.51 9.59
C GLU A 51 -1.84 4.81 9.65
N GLN A 52 -1.49 5.24 10.85
CA GLN A 52 -0.53 6.31 11.08
C GLN A 52 0.85 5.71 11.33
N TYR A 53 1.83 6.12 10.54
CA TYR A 53 3.22 5.67 10.65
C TYR A 53 4.04 6.69 11.41
N LEU A 54 4.52 6.29 12.58
CA LEU A 54 5.31 7.11 13.50
C LEU A 54 6.81 6.83 13.34
N PRO A 55 7.68 7.76 13.79
CA PRO A 55 9.12 7.50 13.85
C PRO A 55 9.43 6.26 14.69
N GLY A 56 10.53 5.55 14.34
CA GLY A 56 10.96 4.36 15.05
C GLY A 56 10.13 3.11 14.74
N ARG A 57 9.53 3.06 13.57
CA ARG A 57 8.72 1.91 13.10
C ARG A 57 7.54 1.59 14.01
N ARG A 58 7.00 2.61 14.65
CA ARG A 58 5.77 2.53 15.44
C ARG A 58 4.57 2.87 14.56
N VAL A 59 3.43 2.29 14.86
CA VAL A 59 2.19 2.51 14.12
C VAL A 59 0.99 2.67 15.06
N LEU A 60 -0.03 3.35 14.54
CA LEU A 60 -1.39 3.34 15.07
C LEU A 60 -2.31 2.88 13.97
N TRP A 61 -3.05 1.81 14.23
CA TRP A 61 -4.05 1.28 13.30
C TRP A 61 -5.46 1.48 13.82
N ALA A 62 -6.39 1.81 12.96
CA ALA A 62 -7.81 1.78 13.26
C ALA A 62 -8.61 1.23 12.08
N PHE A 63 -9.50 0.27 12.35
CA PHE A 63 -10.63 0.04 11.46
C PHE A 63 -11.56 1.24 11.50
N LEU A 64 -12.34 1.47 10.44
CA LEU A 64 -13.23 2.62 10.39
C LEU A 64 -14.24 2.60 11.56
N GLY A 65 -14.21 3.66 12.36
CA GLY A 65 -15.09 3.82 13.53
C GLY A 65 -14.62 3.10 14.79
N ASP A 66 -13.50 2.40 14.74
CA ASP A 66 -12.93 1.69 15.89
C ASP A 66 -11.88 2.51 16.64
N GLN A 67 -11.47 2.01 17.81
CA GLN A 67 -10.36 2.55 18.57
C GLN A 67 -9.03 2.26 17.88
N CYS A 68 -8.05 3.13 18.10
CA CYS A 68 -6.71 2.90 17.60
C CYS A 68 -5.99 1.79 18.38
N GLN A 69 -5.22 1.00 17.64
CA GLN A 69 -4.34 -0.04 18.15
C GLN A 69 -2.89 0.40 17.94
N GLU A 70 -2.11 0.43 18.99
CA GLU A 70 -0.67 0.69 18.91
C GLU A 70 0.06 -0.57 18.47
N GLY A 71 1.09 -0.40 17.66
CA GLY A 71 1.91 -1.50 17.21
C GLY A 71 3.28 -1.05 16.72
N ILE A 72 4.02 -2.02 16.26
CA ILE A 72 5.33 -1.85 15.61
C ILE A 72 5.34 -2.63 14.31
N TRP A 73 6.25 -2.24 13.41
CA TRP A 73 6.53 -3.03 12.23
C TRP A 73 8.03 -3.29 12.09
N TYR A 74 8.37 -4.35 11.38
CA TYR A 74 9.76 -4.77 11.11
C TYR A 74 9.81 -5.61 9.83
N GLU A 75 10.98 -5.79 9.29
CA GLU A 75 11.20 -6.68 8.14
C GLU A 75 11.53 -8.09 8.60
N ARG A 76 10.90 -9.06 7.98
CA ARG A 76 11.25 -10.47 8.09
C ARG A 76 11.02 -11.15 6.74
N ASP A 77 12.04 -11.83 6.22
CA ASP A 77 11.96 -12.57 4.94
C ASP A 77 11.44 -11.70 3.77
N GLU A 78 11.94 -10.46 3.67
CA GLU A 78 11.54 -9.46 2.66
C GLU A 78 10.05 -9.03 2.77
N LEU A 79 9.38 -9.34 3.87
CA LEU A 79 8.03 -8.90 4.17
C LEU A 79 8.05 -7.81 5.24
N ILE A 80 7.04 -6.95 5.19
CA ILE A 80 6.77 -5.96 6.23
C ILE A 80 5.76 -6.56 7.20
N CYS A 81 6.20 -6.79 8.43
CA CYS A 81 5.42 -7.50 9.45
C CYS A 81 4.98 -6.54 10.55
N PHE A 82 3.73 -6.64 10.95
CA PHE A 82 3.12 -5.81 11.99
C PHE A 82 2.72 -6.66 13.19
N VAL A 83 2.96 -6.13 14.37
CA VAL A 83 2.46 -6.68 15.64
C VAL A 83 1.79 -5.55 16.41
N TYR A 84 0.57 -5.76 16.84
CA TYR A 84 -0.22 -4.81 17.62
C TYR A 84 -0.34 -5.25 19.07
N ASP A 85 -0.43 -4.29 19.99
CA ASP A 85 -0.42 -4.55 21.43
C ASP A 85 -1.59 -5.43 21.91
N ASP A 86 -2.74 -5.30 21.25
CA ASP A 86 -3.95 -6.08 21.57
C ASP A 86 -4.02 -7.43 20.84
N ASN A 87 -3.15 -7.63 19.87
CA ASN A 87 -3.08 -8.87 19.09
C ASN A 87 -1.63 -9.23 18.77
N PRO A 88 -1.01 -10.13 19.56
CA PRO A 88 0.40 -10.48 19.39
C PRO A 88 0.69 -11.33 18.13
N VAL A 89 -0.34 -11.70 17.36
CA VAL A 89 -0.15 -12.46 16.12
C VAL A 89 0.46 -11.56 15.05
N GLU A 90 1.63 -11.97 14.55
CA GLU A 90 2.34 -11.28 13.49
C GLU A 90 1.53 -11.30 12.18
N GLN A 91 1.41 -10.13 11.55
CA GLN A 91 0.76 -9.97 10.25
C GLN A 91 1.78 -9.45 9.24
N CYS A 92 2.14 -10.27 8.28
CA CYS A 92 3.16 -9.95 7.29
C CYS A 92 2.56 -9.69 5.92
N TRP A 93 3.07 -8.65 5.26
CA TRP A 93 2.59 -8.15 3.98
C TRP A 93 3.73 -7.90 3.03
N SER A 94 3.52 -8.11 1.74
CA SER A 94 4.33 -7.51 0.70
C SER A 94 3.69 -6.20 0.25
N PHE A 95 4.53 -5.17 0.10
CA PHE A 95 4.09 -3.85 -0.35
C PHE A 95 4.68 -3.53 -1.72
N TYR A 96 3.84 -2.97 -2.56
CA TYR A 96 4.20 -2.52 -3.90
C TYR A 96 3.83 -1.06 -4.08
N ARG A 97 4.73 -0.30 -4.66
CA ARG A 97 4.48 1.10 -5.00
C ARG A 97 4.01 1.20 -6.44
N GLY A 98 2.79 1.68 -6.64
CA GLY A 98 2.21 1.99 -7.94
C GLY A 98 2.07 3.49 -8.15
N GLU A 99 1.48 3.89 -9.28
CA GLU A 99 1.26 5.30 -9.63
C GLU A 99 0.29 6.01 -8.67
N ASN A 100 -0.66 5.27 -8.10
CA ASN A 100 -1.73 5.80 -7.23
C ASN A 100 -1.51 5.53 -5.73
N GLY A 101 -0.33 5.08 -5.33
CA GLY A 101 -0.01 4.75 -3.95
C GLY A 101 0.34 3.28 -3.75
N LEU A 102 0.26 2.83 -2.51
CA LEU A 102 0.64 1.47 -2.13
C LEU A 102 -0.44 0.44 -2.44
N ARG A 103 0.00 -0.74 -2.82
CA ARG A 103 -0.76 -1.97 -2.79
C ARG A 103 -0.10 -2.92 -1.80
N ALA A 104 -0.87 -3.41 -0.83
CA ALA A 104 -0.43 -4.37 0.17
C ALA A 104 -1.08 -5.72 -0.08
N VAL A 105 -0.29 -6.78 -0.05
CA VAL A 105 -0.76 -8.16 -0.18
C VAL A 105 -0.46 -8.92 1.10
N PHE A 106 -1.49 -9.44 1.75
CA PHE A 106 -1.32 -10.24 2.96
C PHE A 106 -0.65 -11.58 2.64
N GLU A 107 0.45 -11.85 3.31
CA GLU A 107 1.29 -13.04 3.12
C GLU A 107 1.12 -14.02 4.29
N GLY A 108 -0.11 -14.31 4.63
CA GLY A 108 -0.45 -15.25 5.69
C GLY A 108 -1.62 -16.14 5.29
N GLY A 109 -1.51 -17.43 5.58
CA GLY A 109 -2.57 -18.39 5.30
C GLY A 109 -2.45 -19.08 3.94
N ASP A 110 -3.40 -19.99 3.70
CA ASP A 110 -3.52 -20.79 2.48
C ASP A 110 -4.45 -20.08 1.49
N GLY A 111 -3.95 -19.76 0.30
CA GLY A 111 -4.74 -19.17 -0.76
C GLY A 111 -4.41 -17.71 -1.05
N PRO A 112 -5.18 -17.03 -1.94
CA PRO A 112 -4.96 -15.63 -2.27
C PRO A 112 -5.11 -14.76 -1.04
N GLY A 113 -4.09 -13.94 -0.75
CA GLY A 113 -4.09 -13.00 0.37
C GLY A 113 -5.07 -11.84 0.14
N THR A 114 -5.51 -11.22 1.25
CA THR A 114 -6.24 -9.94 1.19
C THR A 114 -5.34 -8.89 0.55
N GLU A 115 -5.89 -8.13 -0.38
CA GLU A 115 -5.23 -6.98 -0.97
C GLU A 115 -5.83 -5.68 -0.44
N LEU A 116 -4.95 -4.78 0.00
CA LEU A 116 -5.31 -3.43 0.40
C LEU A 116 -4.69 -2.41 -0.55
N TYR A 117 -5.43 -1.35 -0.82
CA TYR A 117 -4.99 -0.25 -1.67
C TYR A 117 -5.02 1.06 -0.91
N GLU A 118 -3.92 1.80 -0.95
CA GLU A 118 -3.88 3.18 -0.46
C GLU A 118 -4.80 4.04 -1.33
N VAL A 119 -5.76 4.72 -0.69
CA VAL A 119 -6.73 5.59 -1.37
C VAL A 119 -6.63 7.05 -0.93
N GLU A 120 -5.98 7.31 0.19
CA GLU A 120 -5.74 8.66 0.72
C GLU A 120 -4.47 8.69 1.55
N ARG A 121 -3.75 9.79 1.48
CA ARG A 121 -2.51 10.04 2.22
C ARG A 121 -2.53 11.44 2.79
N SER A 122 -2.18 11.56 4.07
CA SER A 122 -2.19 12.81 4.81
C SER A 122 -1.04 12.83 5.82
N SER A 123 -0.59 14.02 6.20
CA SER A 123 0.31 14.21 7.34
C SER A 123 -0.44 14.45 8.66
N ASP A 124 -1.77 14.46 8.62
CA ASP A 124 -2.59 14.64 9.81
C ASP A 124 -2.58 13.37 10.69
N PRO A 125 -2.48 13.53 12.02
CA PRO A 125 -2.54 12.41 12.93
C PRO A 125 -3.89 11.67 12.82
N LEU A 126 -3.85 10.36 13.05
CA LEU A 126 -5.06 9.57 13.17
C LEU A 126 -5.85 10.00 14.42
N SER A 127 -7.14 10.32 14.22
CA SER A 127 -8.03 10.61 15.34
C SER A 127 -8.49 9.30 15.98
N CYS A 128 -8.02 9.06 17.20
CA CYS A 128 -8.37 7.88 17.97
C CYS A 128 -9.49 8.20 18.95
N SER A 129 -10.53 7.35 18.98
CA SER A 129 -11.54 7.43 20.04
C SER A 129 -10.86 7.17 21.39
N ALA A 130 -11.04 8.09 22.35
CA ALA A 130 -10.57 7.82 23.71
C ALA A 130 -11.32 6.59 24.25
N PRO A 131 -10.64 5.70 25.01
CA PRO A 131 -11.33 4.63 25.71
C PRO A 131 -12.40 5.27 26.58
N GLU A 132 -13.63 4.73 26.55
CA GLU A 132 -14.66 5.18 27.47
C GLU A 132 -14.18 4.90 28.90
N VAL A 133 -13.82 5.97 29.61
CA VAL A 133 -13.58 5.87 31.04
C VAL A 133 -14.95 5.75 31.66
N GLY A 134 -15.33 4.52 31.99
CA GLY A 134 -16.53 4.28 32.79
C GLY A 134 -16.40 5.01 34.14
N VAL A 135 -17.27 5.94 34.37
CA VAL A 135 -17.37 6.59 35.64
C VAL A 135 -18.17 5.70 36.58
#